data_f4492d1e85fd3c81de6acd5598ebc549
#
_entry.id   f4492d1e85fd3c81de6acd5598ebc549
#
_cell.length_a   1.000
_cell.length_b   1.000
_cell.length_c   1.000
_cell.angle_alpha   90.00
_cell.angle_beta   90.00
_cell.angle_gamma   90.00
#
_symmetry.space_group_name_H-M   'P 1'
#
loop_
_entity.id
_entity.type
_entity.pdbx_description
1 polymer ?
#
loop_
_entity_poly.entity_id
_entity_poly.type
_entity_poly.pdbx_seq_one_letter_code
_entity_poly.pdbx_strand_id
1 'polypeptide(L)'
;ASGFSRMRIGLAVMKTTIPLVLLTMIIGEWGIPQTEQFARDMRSKAISGGSMLSVKNGIWAKDGNNFVYVRNISDDVELHDIYIYTFNDQRRLEKLKHANHATFNNGKWMLKQVNESTIQPDSVNTINRLNEEWKTNLTPDKLGVASLRPTSLSISGLSSYITFLKETGQDSKNFELTYWRKLFQPISVGVMMMLALSFIFGPLRSVTAGARILIGICFGFLFYVVNELFGKFSLVYNTTPLIGALMPSMLFLAITWWLLARKRS
;
A
#
# COMPACT_ATOMS: atom_id res chain seq x y z
N ALA A 1 18.04 -46.86 1.47
CA ALA A 1 17.53 -45.67 2.13
C ALA A 1 18.72 -44.73 2.42
N SER A 2 18.75 -43.61 1.71
CA SER A 2 19.85 -42.64 1.74
C SER A 2 19.92 -41.87 3.06
N GLY A 3 20.32 -42.40 4.17
CA GLY A 3 20.63 -41.86 5.51
C GLY A 3 20.55 -40.34 5.82
N PHE A 4 19.83 -39.58 5.00
CA PHE A 4 19.66 -38.15 5.22
C PHE A 4 18.65 -37.88 6.33
N SER A 5 19.09 -37.15 7.37
CA SER A 5 18.17 -36.70 8.43
C SER A 5 17.13 -35.72 7.86
N ARG A 6 15.91 -35.79 8.39
CA ARG A 6 14.81 -34.86 8.01
C ARG A 6 15.25 -33.40 8.10
N MET A 7 16.10 -33.09 9.06
CA MET A 7 16.67 -31.76 9.29
C MET A 7 17.60 -31.30 8.16
N ARG A 8 18.40 -32.21 7.59
CA ARG A 8 19.27 -31.90 6.43
C ARG A 8 18.44 -31.58 5.18
N ILE A 9 17.35 -32.33 4.95
CA ILE A 9 16.46 -32.07 3.82
C ILE A 9 15.77 -30.72 4.02
N GLY A 10 15.27 -30.42 5.24
CA GLY A 10 14.67 -29.13 5.56
C GLY A 10 15.63 -27.95 5.34
N LEU A 11 16.88 -28.08 5.79
CA LEU A 11 17.92 -27.06 5.57
C LEU A 11 18.28 -26.90 4.09
N ALA A 12 18.32 -27.96 3.31
CA ALA A 12 18.58 -27.89 1.87
C ALA A 12 17.46 -27.12 1.14
N VAL A 13 16.20 -27.41 1.49
CA VAL A 13 15.03 -26.69 0.94
C VAL A 13 15.04 -25.23 1.37
N MET A 14 15.36 -24.93 2.63
CA MET A 14 15.49 -23.55 3.10
C MET A 14 16.58 -22.76 2.36
N LYS A 15 17.72 -23.40 2.05
CA LYS A 15 18.80 -22.77 1.27
C LYS A 15 18.35 -22.38 -0.15
N THR A 16 17.51 -23.18 -0.80
CA THR A 16 16.97 -22.83 -2.13
C THR A 16 15.84 -21.81 -2.06
N THR A 17 15.11 -21.75 -0.95
CA THR A 17 14.02 -20.78 -0.75
C THR A 17 14.53 -19.37 -0.52
N ILE A 18 15.63 -19.20 0.24
CA ILE A 18 16.18 -17.88 0.55
C ILE A 18 16.47 -17.04 -0.71
N PRO A 19 17.24 -17.52 -1.71
CA PRO A 19 17.49 -16.74 -2.92
C PRO A 19 16.22 -16.43 -3.71
N LEU A 20 15.22 -17.33 -3.74
CA LEU A 20 13.94 -17.07 -4.40
C LEU A 20 13.15 -15.98 -3.70
N VAL A 21 13.13 -15.98 -2.37
CA VAL A 21 12.47 -14.93 -1.58
C VAL A 21 13.17 -13.60 -1.76
N LEU A 22 14.50 -13.57 -1.74
CA LEU A 22 15.26 -12.34 -1.99
C LEU A 22 14.99 -11.80 -3.41
N LEU A 23 14.94 -12.67 -4.40
CA LEU A 23 14.62 -12.28 -5.78
C LEU A 23 13.21 -11.67 -5.88
N THR A 24 12.20 -12.29 -5.23
CA THR A 24 10.84 -11.73 -5.22
C THR A 24 10.76 -10.40 -4.46
N MET A 25 11.55 -10.21 -3.39
CA MET A 25 11.66 -8.92 -2.71
C MET A 25 12.28 -7.84 -3.58
N ILE A 26 13.36 -8.16 -4.30
CA ILE A 26 14.03 -7.23 -5.23
C ILE A 26 13.07 -6.81 -6.34
N ILE A 27 12.37 -7.77 -6.95
CA ILE A 27 11.35 -7.48 -7.97
C ILE A 27 10.22 -6.64 -7.37
N GLY A 28 9.81 -6.94 -6.15
CA GLY A 28 8.78 -6.22 -5.42
C GLY A 28 9.14 -4.76 -5.10
N GLU A 29 10.41 -4.50 -4.82
CA GLU A 29 10.88 -3.16 -4.47
C GLU A 29 11.11 -2.29 -5.70
N TRP A 30 11.70 -2.83 -6.77
CA TRP A 30 12.07 -2.05 -7.97
C TRP A 30 11.19 -2.33 -9.17
N GLY A 31 10.81 -3.59 -9.40
CA GLY A 31 10.06 -3.99 -10.59
C GLY A 31 8.60 -3.55 -10.55
N ILE A 32 7.90 -3.81 -9.44
CA ILE A 32 6.46 -3.52 -9.33
C ILE A 32 6.14 -2.02 -9.49
N PRO A 33 6.82 -1.07 -8.81
CA PRO A 33 6.50 0.34 -8.96
C PRO A 33 6.68 0.84 -10.40
N GLN A 34 7.75 0.43 -11.08
CA GLN A 34 8.03 0.86 -12.45
C GLN A 34 7.04 0.28 -13.47
N THR A 35 6.74 -1.02 -13.35
CA THR A 35 5.79 -1.67 -14.24
C THR A 35 4.36 -1.19 -14.03
N GLU A 36 3.97 -0.87 -12.79
CA GLU A 36 2.66 -0.30 -12.49
C GLU A 36 2.53 1.12 -13.08
N GLN A 37 3.56 1.96 -12.98
CA GLN A 37 3.58 3.28 -13.61
C GLN A 37 3.45 3.14 -15.14
N PHE A 38 4.28 2.32 -15.75
CA PHE A 38 4.23 2.08 -17.19
C PHE A 38 2.86 1.56 -17.67
N ALA A 39 2.27 0.60 -16.95
CA ALA A 39 0.94 0.08 -17.24
C ALA A 39 -0.16 1.15 -17.12
N ARG A 40 -0.05 2.05 -16.16
CA ARG A 40 -0.98 3.18 -15.98
C ARG A 40 -0.84 4.19 -17.12
N ASP A 41 0.39 4.54 -17.48
CA ASP A 41 0.65 5.47 -18.58
C ASP A 41 0.11 4.92 -19.92
N MET A 42 0.34 3.65 -20.20
CA MET A 42 -0.24 2.98 -21.37
C MET A 42 -1.77 2.99 -21.36
N ARG A 43 -2.35 2.67 -20.18
CA ARG A 43 -3.81 2.66 -20.02
C ARG A 43 -4.40 4.06 -20.14
N SER A 44 -3.76 5.06 -19.56
CA SER A 44 -4.15 6.47 -19.67
C SER A 44 -4.14 6.94 -21.13
N LYS A 45 -3.05 6.66 -21.84
CA LYS A 45 -2.94 6.97 -23.28
C LYS A 45 -4.01 6.28 -24.12
N ALA A 46 -4.32 5.02 -23.84
CA ALA A 46 -5.34 4.26 -24.56
C ALA A 46 -6.77 4.76 -24.30
N ILE A 47 -7.08 5.23 -23.08
CA ILE A 47 -8.42 5.69 -22.71
C ILE A 47 -8.64 7.17 -23.06
N SER A 48 -7.62 8.01 -22.92
CA SER A 48 -7.73 9.48 -23.01
C SER A 48 -7.11 10.09 -24.27
N GLY A 49 -6.69 9.27 -25.25
CA GLY A 49 -6.13 9.78 -26.50
C GLY A 49 -4.80 10.52 -26.35
N GLY A 50 -4.06 10.30 -25.27
CA GLY A 50 -2.68 10.78 -25.14
C GLY A 50 -2.46 12.07 -24.35
N SER A 51 -3.49 12.65 -23.78
CA SER A 51 -3.31 13.82 -22.92
C SER A 51 -4.02 13.66 -21.59
N MET A 52 -3.27 13.76 -20.51
CA MET A 52 -3.64 13.80 -19.10
C MET A 52 -3.81 12.44 -18.41
N LEU A 53 -3.14 12.30 -17.26
CA LEU A 53 -3.54 11.39 -16.20
C LEU A 53 -4.94 11.80 -15.69
N SER A 54 -5.96 11.53 -16.50
CA SER A 54 -7.35 11.73 -16.09
C SER A 54 -7.68 10.65 -15.06
N VAL A 55 -7.45 10.95 -13.81
CA VAL A 55 -8.08 10.19 -12.73
C VAL A 55 -9.57 10.48 -12.87
N LYS A 56 -10.34 9.51 -13.33
CA LYS A 56 -11.78 9.63 -13.66
C LYS A 56 -12.62 10.33 -12.59
N ASN A 57 -12.12 10.45 -11.34
CA ASN A 57 -12.81 11.05 -10.20
C ASN A 57 -12.00 12.15 -9.48
N GLY A 58 -10.88 12.63 -10.05
CA GLY A 58 -9.99 13.56 -9.35
C GLY A 58 -9.27 12.93 -8.15
N ILE A 59 -8.38 13.69 -7.52
CA ILE A 59 -7.62 13.27 -6.35
C ILE A 59 -7.99 14.16 -5.17
N TRP A 60 -8.32 13.55 -4.05
CA TRP A 60 -8.47 14.24 -2.78
C TRP A 60 -7.22 14.07 -1.93
N ALA A 61 -6.72 15.19 -1.42
CA ALA A 61 -5.64 15.20 -0.45
C ALA A 61 -6.03 16.08 0.74
N LYS A 62 -5.49 15.77 1.91
CA LYS A 62 -5.66 16.59 3.11
C LYS A 62 -4.31 17.17 3.51
N ASP A 63 -4.26 18.45 3.83
CA ASP A 63 -3.09 19.14 4.33
C ASP A 63 -3.49 20.04 5.51
N GLY A 64 -3.30 19.53 6.74
CA GLY A 64 -3.81 20.18 7.94
C GLY A 64 -5.34 20.34 7.94
N ASN A 65 -5.80 21.58 8.04
CA ASN A 65 -7.23 21.94 8.00
C ASN A 65 -7.77 22.12 6.57
N ASN A 66 -6.91 21.93 5.55
CA ASN A 66 -7.28 22.06 4.15
C ASN A 66 -7.62 20.70 3.54
N PHE A 67 -8.73 20.63 2.81
CA PHE A 67 -9.05 19.53 1.90
C PHE A 67 -8.85 20.01 0.47
N VAL A 68 -7.99 19.34 -0.25
CA VAL A 68 -7.58 19.70 -1.60
C VAL A 68 -8.16 18.69 -2.57
N TYR A 69 -8.89 19.18 -3.55
CA TYR A 69 -9.35 18.37 -4.67
C TYR A 69 -8.65 18.82 -5.95
N VAL A 70 -8.00 17.92 -6.64
CA VAL A 70 -7.35 18.15 -7.93
C VAL A 70 -8.07 17.31 -8.96
N ARG A 71 -8.65 17.95 -9.98
CA ARG A 71 -9.41 17.23 -11.01
C ARG A 71 -8.50 16.47 -11.96
N ASN A 72 -7.44 17.11 -12.45
CA ASN A 72 -6.51 16.52 -13.41
C ASN A 72 -5.06 16.86 -13.04
N ILE A 73 -4.15 15.92 -13.31
CA ILE A 73 -2.71 16.11 -13.22
C ILE A 73 -2.12 15.83 -14.60
N SER A 74 -1.34 16.78 -15.14
CA SER A 74 -0.62 16.61 -16.42
C SER A 74 0.72 15.91 -16.22
N ASP A 75 1.26 15.32 -17.28
CA ASP A 75 2.57 14.63 -17.29
C ASP A 75 3.73 15.56 -16.87
N ASP A 76 3.61 16.87 -17.13
CA ASP A 76 4.59 17.89 -16.73
C ASP A 76 4.42 18.38 -15.26
N VAL A 77 3.70 17.61 -14.43
CA VAL A 77 3.43 17.96 -13.03
C VAL A 77 2.63 19.26 -12.87
N GLU A 78 1.82 19.61 -13.86
CA GLU A 78 0.85 20.67 -13.75
C GLU A 78 -0.47 20.13 -13.21
N LEU A 79 -1.03 20.83 -12.22
CA LEU A 79 -2.37 20.53 -11.70
C LEU A 79 -3.40 21.41 -12.40
N HIS A 80 -4.54 20.84 -12.70
CA HIS A 80 -5.66 21.52 -13.34
C HIS A 80 -6.93 21.41 -12.48
N ASP A 81 -7.70 22.50 -12.39
CA ASP A 81 -8.94 22.59 -11.62
C ASP A 81 -8.74 22.18 -10.15
N ILE A 82 -8.02 22.99 -9.42
CA ILE A 82 -7.70 22.76 -8.01
C ILE A 82 -8.71 23.49 -7.13
N TYR A 83 -9.32 22.75 -6.21
CA TYR A 83 -10.20 23.29 -5.17
C TYR A 83 -9.57 23.06 -3.80
N ILE A 84 -9.43 24.11 -3.01
CA ILE A 84 -8.90 24.08 -1.66
C ILE A 84 -10.00 24.55 -0.71
N TYR A 85 -10.47 23.62 0.12
CA TYR A 85 -11.48 23.86 1.14
C TYR A 85 -10.79 24.02 2.49
N THR A 86 -10.82 25.20 3.08
CA THR A 86 -10.24 25.46 4.41
C THR A 86 -11.34 25.43 5.46
N PHE A 87 -11.15 24.59 6.46
CA PHE A 87 -12.08 24.47 7.59
C PHE A 87 -11.46 25.09 8.85
N ASN A 88 -12.31 25.69 9.69
CA ASN A 88 -11.89 26.13 11.01
C ASN A 88 -11.88 24.95 12.01
N ASP A 89 -11.42 25.20 13.24
CA ASP A 89 -11.33 24.19 14.32
C ASP A 89 -12.71 23.60 14.70
N GLN A 90 -13.80 24.32 14.39
CA GLN A 90 -15.18 23.85 14.59
C GLN A 90 -15.73 23.04 13.40
N ARG A 91 -14.86 22.71 12.42
CA ARG A 91 -15.18 21.97 11.18
C ARG A 91 -16.22 22.69 10.29
N ARG A 92 -16.27 24.02 10.35
CA ARG A 92 -17.05 24.83 9.41
C ARG A 92 -16.18 25.30 8.27
N LEU A 93 -16.71 25.29 7.06
CA LEU A 93 -16.01 25.83 5.88
C LEU A 93 -15.83 27.35 6.04
N GLU A 94 -14.59 27.80 6.07
CA GLU A 94 -14.21 29.19 6.21
C GLU A 94 -13.82 29.80 4.87
N LYS A 95 -13.07 29.04 4.04
CA LYS A 95 -12.61 29.52 2.74
C LYS A 95 -12.72 28.44 1.68
N LEU A 96 -13.10 28.84 0.49
CA LEU A 96 -13.05 28.05 -0.72
C LEU A 96 -12.14 28.75 -1.72
N LYS A 97 -11.08 28.09 -2.15
CA LYS A 97 -10.17 28.59 -3.16
C LYS A 97 -10.24 27.68 -4.37
N HIS A 98 -10.47 28.26 -5.53
CA HIS A 98 -10.40 27.57 -6.82
C HIS A 98 -9.27 28.16 -7.64
N ALA A 99 -8.39 27.31 -8.18
CA ALA A 99 -7.35 27.71 -9.11
C ALA A 99 -7.47 26.88 -10.39
N ASN A 100 -7.36 27.55 -11.54
CA ASN A 100 -7.43 26.83 -12.82
C ASN A 100 -6.21 25.96 -13.06
N HIS A 101 -5.01 26.45 -12.69
CA HIS A 101 -3.75 25.77 -12.88
C HIS A 101 -2.84 25.94 -11.67
N ALA A 102 -1.96 24.94 -11.43
CA ALA A 102 -0.85 25.08 -10.50
C ALA A 102 0.41 24.45 -11.11
N THR A 103 1.53 25.14 -11.01
CA THR A 103 2.85 24.69 -11.44
C THR A 103 3.78 24.55 -10.25
N PHE A 104 4.58 23.50 -10.21
CA PHE A 104 5.55 23.25 -9.14
C PHE A 104 6.93 23.66 -9.59
N ASN A 105 7.47 24.72 -9.00
CA ASN A 105 8.81 25.22 -9.32
C ASN A 105 9.59 25.51 -8.04
N ASN A 106 10.85 25.09 -7.99
CA ASN A 106 11.76 25.34 -6.86
C ASN A 106 11.19 24.93 -5.49
N GLY A 107 10.47 23.80 -5.43
CA GLY A 107 9.88 23.30 -4.17
C GLY A 107 8.58 23.99 -3.73
N LYS A 108 8.00 24.84 -4.57
CA LYS A 108 6.80 25.62 -4.25
C LYS A 108 5.74 25.50 -5.35
N TRP A 109 4.48 25.45 -4.96
CA TRP A 109 3.36 25.52 -5.88
C TRP A 109 2.98 26.99 -6.16
N MET A 110 2.83 27.30 -7.44
CA MET A 110 2.30 28.57 -7.90
C MET A 110 0.92 28.35 -8.51
N LEU A 111 -0.11 28.81 -7.83
CA LEU A 111 -1.49 28.80 -8.33
C LEU A 111 -1.67 29.94 -9.34
N LYS A 112 -2.41 29.65 -10.42
CA LYS A 112 -2.75 30.64 -11.46
C LYS A 112 -4.26 30.76 -11.59
N GLN A 113 -4.75 32.00 -11.80
CA GLN A 113 -6.17 32.31 -11.91
C GLN A 113 -6.97 31.82 -10.69
N VAL A 114 -6.65 32.40 -9.55
CA VAL A 114 -7.18 32.00 -8.24
C VAL A 114 -8.42 32.82 -7.90
N ASN A 115 -9.52 32.13 -7.61
CA ASN A 115 -10.74 32.70 -7.04
C ASN A 115 -10.85 32.23 -5.60
N GLU A 116 -10.71 33.15 -4.64
CA GLU A 116 -10.85 32.86 -3.21
C GLU A 116 -12.14 33.44 -2.69
N SER A 117 -13.01 32.57 -2.16
CA SER A 117 -14.26 32.99 -1.49
C SER A 117 -14.11 32.74 0.01
N THR A 118 -14.20 33.78 0.80
CA THR A 118 -14.25 33.74 2.27
C THR A 118 -15.70 33.76 2.72
N ILE A 119 -16.10 32.77 3.48
CA ILE A 119 -17.47 32.56 3.95
C ILE A 119 -17.57 33.08 5.37
N GLN A 120 -18.39 34.13 5.55
CA GLN A 120 -18.76 34.68 6.84
C GLN A 120 -20.24 34.37 7.13
N PRO A 121 -20.73 34.48 8.39
CA PRO A 121 -22.12 34.12 8.72
C PRO A 121 -23.17 34.81 7.85
N ASP A 122 -22.93 36.05 7.47
CA ASP A 122 -23.92 36.90 6.76
C ASP A 122 -23.45 37.36 5.37
N SER A 123 -22.26 37.00 4.95
CA SER A 123 -21.69 37.44 3.67
C SER A 123 -20.64 36.48 3.11
N VAL A 124 -20.50 36.53 1.78
CA VAL A 124 -19.41 35.83 1.07
C VAL A 124 -18.62 36.87 0.29
N ASN A 125 -17.34 37.00 0.63
CA ASN A 125 -16.43 37.89 -0.08
C ASN A 125 -15.55 37.06 -1.03
N THR A 126 -15.56 37.45 -2.31
CA THR A 126 -14.74 36.78 -3.34
C THR A 126 -13.65 37.71 -3.85
N ILE A 127 -12.41 37.23 -3.87
CA ILE A 127 -11.24 37.95 -4.36
C ILE A 127 -10.62 37.12 -5.49
N ASN A 128 -10.27 37.79 -6.59
CA ASN A 128 -9.61 37.18 -7.73
C ASN A 128 -8.14 37.59 -7.75
N ARG A 129 -7.24 36.62 -7.92
CA ARG A 129 -5.80 36.85 -8.06
C ARG A 129 -5.26 36.13 -9.29
N LEU A 130 -4.36 36.75 -10.02
CA LEU A 130 -3.73 36.11 -11.18
C LEU A 130 -2.77 35.00 -10.79
N ASN A 131 -1.95 35.25 -9.77
CA ASN A 131 -0.97 34.30 -9.25
C ASN A 131 -0.94 34.35 -7.72
N GLU A 132 -0.78 33.19 -7.09
CA GLU A 132 -0.63 33.06 -5.65
C GLU A 132 0.29 31.89 -5.29
N GLU A 133 1.26 32.11 -4.38
CA GLU A 133 2.07 31.02 -3.83
C GLU A 133 1.20 30.18 -2.87
N TRP A 134 1.11 28.89 -3.14
CA TRP A 134 0.38 27.96 -2.28
C TRP A 134 1.36 27.30 -1.31
N LYS A 135 1.25 27.64 -0.05
CA LYS A 135 2.02 27.04 1.03
C LYS A 135 1.38 25.73 1.45
N THR A 136 1.98 24.61 1.06
CA THR A 136 1.48 23.26 1.33
C THR A 136 2.64 22.27 1.47
N ASN A 137 2.42 21.21 2.24
CA ASN A 137 3.34 20.08 2.36
C ASN A 137 3.10 19.02 1.25
N LEU A 138 2.11 19.24 0.37
CA LEU A 138 1.80 18.37 -0.75
C LEU A 138 2.85 18.60 -1.86
N THR A 139 3.70 17.62 -2.09
CA THR A 139 4.61 17.58 -3.25
C THR A 139 3.98 16.79 -4.39
N PRO A 140 4.47 16.94 -5.64
CA PRO A 140 3.98 16.14 -6.77
C PRO A 140 4.03 14.64 -6.51
N ASP A 141 5.11 14.14 -5.91
CA ASP A 141 5.28 12.74 -5.56
C ASP A 141 4.18 12.26 -4.60
N LYS A 142 3.83 13.06 -3.59
CA LYS A 142 2.79 12.73 -2.62
C LYS A 142 1.38 12.72 -3.25
N LEU A 143 1.11 13.65 -4.16
CA LEU A 143 -0.15 13.66 -4.94
C LEU A 143 -0.24 12.46 -5.88
N GLY A 144 0.86 12.09 -6.54
CA GLY A 144 0.96 10.90 -7.36
C GLY A 144 0.67 9.63 -6.55
N VAL A 145 1.27 9.51 -5.37
CA VAL A 145 1.08 8.36 -4.46
C VAL A 145 -0.35 8.28 -3.92
N ALA A 146 -1.03 9.40 -3.67
CA ALA A 146 -2.42 9.41 -3.19
C ALA A 146 -3.39 8.68 -4.13
N SER A 147 -3.06 8.58 -5.43
CA SER A 147 -3.82 7.83 -6.43
C SER A 147 -3.45 6.35 -6.51
N LEU A 148 -2.36 5.93 -5.86
CA LEU A 148 -1.84 4.56 -5.94
C LEU A 148 -2.46 3.65 -4.87
N ARG A 149 -2.58 2.36 -5.21
CA ARG A 149 -2.91 1.36 -4.22
C ARG A 149 -1.69 1.12 -3.31
N PRO A 150 -1.88 0.94 -1.98
CA PRO A 150 -0.76 0.66 -1.08
C PRO A 150 0.13 -0.52 -1.53
N THR A 151 -0.49 -1.54 -2.15
CA THR A 151 0.20 -2.75 -2.63
C THR A 151 1.18 -2.49 -3.77
N SER A 152 0.97 -1.43 -4.56
CA SER A 152 1.81 -1.07 -5.71
C SER A 152 3.05 -0.25 -5.33
N LEU A 153 3.11 0.27 -4.09
CA LEU A 153 4.24 1.05 -3.61
C LEU A 153 5.39 0.15 -3.15
N SER A 154 6.64 0.62 -3.32
CA SER A 154 7.81 0.01 -2.70
C SER A 154 7.77 0.12 -1.17
N ILE A 155 8.60 -0.62 -0.45
CA ILE A 155 8.72 -0.51 1.02
C ILE A 155 9.18 0.89 1.40
N SER A 156 10.15 1.44 0.65
CA SER A 156 10.64 2.82 0.83
C SER A 156 9.56 3.86 0.57
N GLY A 157 8.80 3.71 -0.52
CA GLY A 157 7.66 4.58 -0.84
C GLY A 157 6.54 4.52 0.21
N LEU A 158 6.22 3.32 0.72
CA LEU A 158 5.27 3.16 1.81
C LEU A 158 5.73 3.88 3.08
N SER A 159 7.02 3.73 3.47
CA SER A 159 7.58 4.38 4.66
C SER A 159 7.46 5.90 4.57
N SER A 160 7.87 6.49 3.45
CA SER A 160 7.79 7.94 3.23
C SER A 160 6.35 8.46 3.25
N TYR A 161 5.43 7.69 2.65
CA TYR A 161 4.02 8.09 2.60
C TYR A 161 3.32 7.93 3.96
N ILE A 162 3.64 6.90 4.74
CA ILE A 162 3.15 6.72 6.12
C ILE A 162 3.58 7.90 6.99
N THR A 163 4.83 8.33 6.89
CA THR A 163 5.34 9.50 7.63
C THR A 163 4.55 10.75 7.27
N PHE A 164 4.33 11.00 5.98
CA PHE A 164 3.52 12.12 5.52
C PHE A 164 2.08 12.07 6.05
N LEU A 165 1.42 10.91 6.01
CA LEU A 165 0.05 10.77 6.52
C LEU A 165 -0.03 11.07 8.02
N LYS A 166 0.96 10.62 8.80
CA LYS A 166 1.04 10.90 10.24
C LYS A 166 1.27 12.38 10.53
N GLU A 167 2.17 13.03 9.81
CA GLU A 167 2.44 14.46 9.95
C GLU A 167 1.21 15.34 9.61
N THR A 168 0.39 14.88 8.66
CA THR A 168 -0.83 15.59 8.25
C THR A 168 -2.09 15.14 9.02
N GLY A 169 -1.94 14.29 10.06
CA GLY A 169 -3.05 13.81 10.88
C GLY A 169 -4.06 12.94 10.13
N GLN A 170 -3.61 12.23 9.09
CA GLN A 170 -4.43 11.32 8.30
C GLN A 170 -4.25 9.86 8.76
N ASP A 171 -5.24 9.02 8.46
CA ASP A 171 -5.16 7.59 8.79
C ASP A 171 -4.16 6.87 7.89
N SER A 172 -3.08 6.37 8.50
CA SER A 172 -2.00 5.65 7.84
C SER A 172 -2.12 4.12 7.94
N LYS A 173 -3.10 3.59 8.68
CA LYS A 173 -3.16 2.17 9.09
C LYS A 173 -3.14 1.18 7.93
N ASN A 174 -3.85 1.49 6.84
CA ASN A 174 -3.88 0.61 5.66
C ASN A 174 -2.50 0.53 4.97
N PHE A 175 -1.78 1.67 4.92
CA PHE A 175 -0.42 1.72 4.39
C PHE A 175 0.57 1.02 5.32
N GLU A 176 0.43 1.20 6.64
CA GLU A 176 1.23 0.50 7.64
C GLU A 176 1.03 -1.02 7.59
N LEU A 177 -0.22 -1.48 7.46
CA LEU A 177 -0.51 -2.91 7.31
C LEU A 177 0.20 -3.49 6.08
N THR A 178 0.15 -2.78 4.95
CA THR A 178 0.81 -3.21 3.72
C THR A 178 2.33 -3.20 3.86
N TYR A 179 2.88 -2.18 4.53
CA TYR A 179 4.30 -2.08 4.85
C TYR A 179 4.79 -3.27 5.67
N TRP A 180 4.11 -3.60 6.77
CA TRP A 180 4.45 -4.72 7.62
C TRP A 180 4.28 -6.07 6.92
N ARG A 181 3.23 -6.23 6.11
CA ARG A 181 3.03 -7.43 5.29
C ARG A 181 4.19 -7.65 4.32
N LYS A 182 4.64 -6.61 3.62
CA LYS A 182 5.79 -6.71 2.72
C LYS A 182 7.08 -7.04 3.47
N LEU A 183 7.31 -6.41 4.60
CA LEU A 183 8.50 -6.63 5.42
C LEU A 183 8.56 -8.07 5.98
N PHE A 184 7.41 -8.63 6.40
CA PHE A 184 7.33 -9.98 6.96
C PHE A 184 7.04 -11.07 5.92
N GLN A 185 6.91 -10.72 4.65
CA GLN A 185 6.69 -11.68 3.57
C GLN A 185 7.72 -12.83 3.56
N PRO A 186 9.04 -12.61 3.73
CA PRO A 186 10.02 -13.70 3.80
C PRO A 186 9.76 -14.67 4.96
N ILE A 187 9.34 -14.15 6.11
CA ILE A 187 8.98 -14.96 7.28
C ILE A 187 7.77 -15.84 6.98
N SER A 188 6.73 -15.25 6.38
CA SER A 188 5.52 -15.98 5.99
C SER A 188 5.82 -17.11 5.01
N VAL A 189 6.67 -16.86 4.01
CA VAL A 189 7.13 -17.90 3.06
C VAL A 189 7.89 -19.00 3.79
N GLY A 190 8.80 -18.67 4.70
CA GLY A 190 9.54 -19.63 5.52
C GLY A 190 8.63 -20.52 6.37
N VAL A 191 7.63 -19.92 7.03
CA VAL A 191 6.62 -20.65 7.83
C VAL A 191 5.81 -21.61 6.96
N MET A 192 5.33 -21.16 5.80
CA MET A 192 4.57 -22.02 4.87
C MET A 192 5.42 -23.15 4.31
N MET A 193 6.71 -22.91 4.05
CA MET A 193 7.64 -23.94 3.63
C MET A 193 7.86 -25.01 4.73
N MET A 194 8.02 -24.58 5.99
CA MET A 194 8.15 -25.51 7.13
C MET A 194 6.87 -26.32 7.31
N LEU A 195 5.71 -25.70 7.13
CA LEU A 195 4.41 -26.39 7.18
C LEU A 195 4.33 -27.46 6.08
N ALA A 196 4.68 -27.14 4.84
CA ALA A 196 4.67 -28.07 3.72
C ALA A 196 5.60 -29.27 3.98
N LEU A 197 6.82 -29.03 4.48
CA LEU A 197 7.75 -30.08 4.87
C LEU A 197 7.20 -30.95 6.00
N SER A 198 6.51 -30.35 6.99
CA SER A 198 5.88 -31.10 8.08
C SER A 198 4.82 -32.09 7.58
N PHE A 199 4.06 -31.73 6.54
CA PHE A 199 3.08 -32.61 5.91
C PHE A 199 3.75 -33.71 5.08
N ILE A 200 4.77 -33.40 4.29
CA ILE A 200 5.45 -34.38 3.43
C ILE A 200 6.08 -35.49 4.27
N PHE A 201 6.75 -35.13 5.37
CA PHE A 201 7.37 -36.11 6.28
C PHE A 201 6.37 -36.74 7.24
N GLY A 202 5.11 -36.27 7.24
CA GLY A 202 4.08 -36.65 8.17
C GLY A 202 2.90 -37.38 7.58
N PRO A 203 1.69 -36.80 7.76
CA PRO A 203 0.43 -37.46 7.42
C PRO A 203 0.32 -37.82 5.94
N LEU A 204 1.00 -37.11 5.07
CA LEU A 204 0.91 -37.30 3.62
C LEU A 204 1.95 -38.25 3.03
N ARG A 205 2.72 -38.95 3.85
CA ARG A 205 3.76 -39.87 3.35
C ARG A 205 3.19 -41.04 2.53
N SER A 206 2.01 -41.49 2.89
CA SER A 206 1.30 -42.63 2.23
C SER A 206 0.30 -42.20 1.16
N VAL A 207 0.15 -40.90 0.92
CA VAL A 207 -0.87 -40.35 0.01
C VAL A 207 -0.28 -40.16 -1.40
N THR A 208 -1.12 -40.24 -2.43
CA THR A 208 -0.72 -40.02 -3.83
C THR A 208 -0.18 -38.62 -4.08
N ALA A 209 0.67 -38.46 -5.11
CA ALA A 209 1.25 -37.15 -5.45
C ALA A 209 0.17 -36.08 -5.72
N GLY A 210 -0.91 -36.43 -6.43
CA GLY A 210 -2.02 -35.54 -6.72
C GLY A 210 -2.74 -35.02 -5.46
N ALA A 211 -2.99 -35.90 -4.50
CA ALA A 211 -3.61 -35.51 -3.25
C ALA A 211 -2.71 -34.60 -2.39
N ARG A 212 -1.38 -34.80 -2.43
CA ARG A 212 -0.43 -33.88 -1.76
C ARG A 212 -0.50 -32.46 -2.34
N ILE A 213 -0.55 -32.35 -3.66
CA ILE A 213 -0.66 -31.06 -4.35
C ILE A 213 -1.97 -30.38 -3.96
N LEU A 214 -3.10 -31.11 -4.00
CA LEU A 214 -4.41 -30.57 -3.63
C LEU A 214 -4.43 -30.05 -2.19
N ILE A 215 -3.93 -30.84 -1.26
CA ILE A 215 -3.83 -30.44 0.16
C ILE A 215 -2.92 -29.21 0.32
N GLY A 216 -1.79 -29.15 -0.40
CA GLY A 216 -0.90 -27.99 -0.40
C GLY A 216 -1.60 -26.72 -0.89
N ILE A 217 -2.37 -26.81 -1.96
CA ILE A 217 -3.20 -25.70 -2.48
C ILE A 217 -4.22 -25.25 -1.45
N CYS A 218 -4.93 -26.18 -0.80
CA CYS A 218 -5.92 -25.87 0.24
C CYS A 218 -5.29 -25.12 1.42
N PHE A 219 -4.12 -25.55 1.89
CA PHE A 219 -3.41 -24.83 2.97
C PHE A 219 -2.87 -23.47 2.53
N GLY A 220 -2.38 -23.33 1.29
CA GLY A 220 -1.99 -22.05 0.72
C GLY A 220 -3.16 -21.07 0.65
N PHE A 221 -4.30 -21.54 0.18
CA PHE A 221 -5.53 -20.77 0.13
C PHE A 221 -6.02 -20.37 1.53
N LEU A 222 -6.02 -21.33 2.47
CA LEU A 222 -6.40 -21.05 3.86
C LEU A 222 -5.49 -19.98 4.49
N PHE A 223 -4.17 -20.07 4.27
CA PHE A 223 -3.23 -19.03 4.72
C PHE A 223 -3.58 -17.67 4.13
N TYR A 224 -3.85 -17.60 2.82
CA TYR A 224 -4.24 -16.36 2.16
C TYR A 224 -5.50 -15.75 2.79
N VAL A 225 -6.55 -16.56 2.98
CA VAL A 225 -7.81 -16.11 3.59
C VAL A 225 -7.58 -15.61 5.02
N VAL A 226 -6.84 -16.38 5.83
CA VAL A 226 -6.52 -16.00 7.22
C VAL A 226 -5.72 -14.69 7.24
N ASN A 227 -4.71 -14.55 6.37
CA ASN A 227 -3.91 -13.33 6.27
C ASN A 227 -4.76 -12.10 5.91
N GLU A 228 -5.73 -12.26 5.00
CA GLU A 228 -6.62 -11.16 4.61
C GLU A 228 -7.60 -10.81 5.73
N LEU A 229 -8.17 -11.81 6.40
CA LEU A 229 -9.08 -11.61 7.53
C LEU A 229 -8.40 -10.88 8.69
N PHE A 230 -7.23 -11.33 9.14
CA PHE A 230 -6.49 -10.69 10.23
C PHE A 230 -6.08 -9.26 9.89
N GLY A 231 -5.71 -8.99 8.64
CA GLY A 231 -5.42 -7.64 8.20
C GLY A 231 -6.64 -6.72 8.29
N LYS A 232 -7.79 -7.14 7.74
CA LYS A 232 -9.04 -6.37 7.82
C LYS A 232 -9.52 -6.20 9.26
N PHE A 233 -9.38 -7.26 10.06
CA PHE A 233 -9.74 -7.23 11.48
C PHE A 233 -8.90 -6.17 12.24
N SER A 234 -7.59 -6.13 11.96
CA SER A 234 -6.69 -5.13 12.54
C SER A 234 -7.13 -3.69 12.22
N LEU A 235 -7.56 -3.43 10.98
CA LEU A 235 -8.03 -2.12 10.56
C LEU A 235 -9.36 -1.73 11.22
N VAL A 236 -10.32 -2.66 11.30
CA VAL A 236 -11.66 -2.40 11.86
C VAL A 236 -11.61 -2.19 13.37
N TYR A 237 -10.87 -3.02 14.09
CA TYR A 237 -10.79 -2.94 15.56
C TYR A 237 -9.69 -1.99 16.05
N ASN A 238 -9.10 -1.20 15.17
CA ASN A 238 -8.07 -0.22 15.51
C ASN A 238 -6.87 -0.82 16.27
N THR A 239 -6.56 -2.10 16.05
CA THR A 239 -5.36 -2.72 16.60
C THR A 239 -4.12 -2.31 15.80
N THR A 240 -2.94 -2.49 16.36
CA THR A 240 -1.69 -2.17 15.66
C THR A 240 -1.57 -2.99 14.36
N PRO A 241 -1.32 -2.35 13.21
CA PRO A 241 -1.20 -3.04 11.91
C PRO A 241 -0.12 -4.12 11.88
N LEU A 242 0.91 -3.98 12.71
CA LEU A 242 1.96 -4.98 12.92
C LEU A 242 1.38 -6.33 13.40
N ILE A 243 0.43 -6.31 14.35
CA ILE A 243 -0.22 -7.52 14.86
C ILE A 243 -1.02 -8.18 13.73
N GLY A 244 -1.79 -7.38 12.97
CA GLY A 244 -2.56 -7.88 11.82
C GLY A 244 -1.69 -8.54 10.74
N ALA A 245 -0.44 -8.09 10.57
CA ALA A 245 0.49 -8.67 9.62
C ALA A 245 1.20 -9.94 10.13
N LEU A 246 1.51 -10.03 11.43
CA LEU A 246 2.28 -11.14 12.03
C LEU A 246 1.41 -12.32 12.47
N MET A 247 0.19 -12.05 12.98
CA MET A 247 -0.66 -13.07 13.57
C MET A 247 -0.90 -14.30 12.68
N PRO A 248 -1.18 -14.18 11.37
CA PRO A 248 -1.33 -15.33 10.50
C PRO A 248 -0.11 -16.24 10.49
N SER A 249 1.08 -15.64 10.34
CA SER A 249 2.35 -16.39 10.33
C SER A 249 2.63 -17.09 11.66
N MET A 250 2.33 -16.45 12.79
CA MET A 250 2.48 -17.03 14.13
C MET A 250 1.52 -18.20 14.34
N LEU A 251 0.27 -18.08 13.89
CA LEU A 251 -0.73 -19.15 13.97
C LEU A 251 -0.28 -20.38 13.17
N PHE A 252 0.18 -20.19 11.94
CA PHE A 252 0.66 -21.29 11.09
C PHE A 252 1.98 -21.87 11.61
N LEU A 253 2.84 -21.07 12.23
CA LEU A 253 4.03 -21.53 12.90
C LEU A 253 3.66 -22.45 14.10
N ALA A 254 2.68 -22.05 14.91
CA ALA A 254 2.19 -22.85 16.02
C ALA A 254 1.61 -24.20 15.55
N ILE A 255 0.83 -24.19 14.48
CA ILE A 255 0.33 -25.42 13.84
C ILE A 255 1.48 -26.32 13.37
N THR A 256 2.48 -25.74 12.71
CA THR A 256 3.67 -26.44 12.24
C THR A 256 4.42 -27.08 13.40
N TRP A 257 4.64 -26.32 14.47
CA TRP A 257 5.28 -26.81 15.69
C TRP A 257 4.51 -27.96 16.32
N TRP A 258 3.21 -27.82 16.47
CA TRP A 258 2.35 -28.87 17.01
C TRP A 258 2.41 -30.17 16.19
N LEU A 259 2.36 -30.08 14.86
CA LEU A 259 2.48 -31.20 13.95
C LEU A 259 3.85 -31.91 14.07
N LEU A 260 4.92 -31.16 14.27
CA LEU A 260 6.27 -31.70 14.44
C LEU A 260 6.47 -32.33 15.83
N ALA A 261 5.90 -31.70 16.88
CA ALA A 261 6.00 -32.17 18.27
C ALA A 261 5.22 -33.49 18.50
N ARG A 262 3.99 -33.57 17.94
CA ARG A 262 3.14 -34.77 18.06
C ARG A 262 3.78 -36.04 17.51
N LYS A 263 4.80 -35.94 16.68
CA LYS A 263 5.50 -37.07 16.06
C LYS A 263 6.76 -37.52 16.79
N ARG A 264 7.11 -36.85 17.89
CA ARG A 264 8.18 -37.30 18.78
C ARG A 264 7.72 -38.31 19.85
N SER A 265 6.39 -38.44 20.03
CA SER A 265 5.74 -39.42 20.86
C SER A 265 5.20 -40.56 20.01
#